data_871f58f822ef7ad0e87dced4a476bffc
#
_entry.id   871f58f822ef7ad0e87dced4a476bffc
#
_cell.length_a   1.000
_cell.length_b   1.000
_cell.length_c   1.000
_cell.angle_alpha   90.00
_cell.angle_beta   90.00
_cell.angle_gamma   90.00
#
_symmetry.space_group_name_H-M   'P 1'
#
loop_
_entity.id
_entity.type
_entity.pdbx_description
1 polymer ?
#
loop_
_entity_poly.entity_id
_entity_poly.type
_entity_poly.pdbx_seq_one_letter_code
_entity_poly.pdbx_strand_id
1 'polypeptide(L)'
;YAHVEKDNDPDLNTFSLERNKVSLIPLIKDALRKRKNKIKIMASPWSPPAWMKTTGEMNFGGRLKDEYRDIWANYYCKFIEHYEKEGIPMWGLSVQNEPEAKQTWDSCLYTAEEERDFVKNHLGPSLEKNNLSNKKLIIWDHNRDIMVERARTVLSDPEAAKYVWGTGFHWYCGDHFDNVQKVHDEFPDKQLIFTEGCQEGGPHIGSWDLGERYATSIINDLNRWTVAWIDWNLI
;
A
#
# COMPACT_ATOMS: atom_id res chain seq x y z
N TYR A 1 -3.61 -12.12 9.14
CA TYR A 1 -4.24 -13.27 8.48
C TYR A 1 -4.41 -13.03 6.99
N ALA A 2 -4.52 -14.09 6.19
CA ALA A 2 -4.82 -14.01 4.76
C ALA A 2 -6.31 -14.29 4.48
N HIS A 3 -6.82 -13.76 3.35
CA HIS A 3 -8.18 -14.08 2.87
C HIS A 3 -8.26 -15.45 2.18
N VAL A 4 -7.11 -16.07 1.89
CA VAL A 4 -6.95 -17.43 1.39
C VAL A 4 -6.02 -18.16 2.34
N GLU A 5 -6.57 -18.86 3.32
CA GLU A 5 -5.81 -19.57 4.35
C GLU A 5 -5.45 -21.01 3.94
N LYS A 6 -6.17 -21.55 2.97
CA LYS A 6 -5.91 -22.89 2.46
C LYS A 6 -4.66 -22.88 1.56
N ASP A 7 -3.70 -23.71 1.91
CA ASP A 7 -2.48 -23.88 1.13
C ASP A 7 -2.77 -24.40 -0.29
N ASN A 8 -2.01 -23.89 -1.25
CA ASN A 8 -2.08 -24.32 -2.64
C ASN A 8 -3.48 -24.20 -3.27
N ASP A 9 -4.13 -23.04 -3.08
CA ASP A 9 -5.37 -22.66 -3.75
C ASP A 9 -5.07 -21.66 -4.89
N PRO A 10 -4.55 -22.12 -6.06
CA PRO A 10 -4.11 -21.22 -7.13
C PRO A 10 -5.27 -20.46 -7.80
N ASP A 11 -6.48 -21.01 -7.73
CA ASP A 11 -7.68 -20.36 -8.27
C ASP A 11 -8.34 -19.43 -7.25
N LEU A 12 -7.78 -19.32 -6.03
CA LEU A 12 -8.30 -18.52 -4.92
C LEU A 12 -9.79 -18.82 -4.62
N ASN A 13 -10.18 -20.10 -4.71
CA ASN A 13 -11.57 -20.52 -4.51
C ASN A 13 -12.02 -20.38 -3.04
N THR A 14 -11.06 -20.42 -2.12
CA THR A 14 -11.30 -20.27 -0.68
C THR A 14 -11.20 -18.81 -0.20
N PHE A 15 -11.09 -17.85 -1.12
CA PHE A 15 -11.04 -16.43 -0.76
C PHE A 15 -12.29 -16.01 0.03
N SER A 16 -12.07 -15.43 1.22
CA SER A 16 -13.16 -15.10 2.14
C SER A 16 -12.94 -13.77 2.86
N LEU A 17 -14.00 -12.97 2.98
CA LEU A 17 -14.07 -11.76 3.80
C LEU A 17 -14.76 -11.98 5.16
N GLU A 18 -15.06 -13.20 5.54
CA GLU A 18 -15.88 -13.47 6.75
C GLU A 18 -15.30 -12.83 8.02
N ARG A 19 -13.97 -12.83 8.19
CA ARG A 19 -13.32 -12.12 9.31
C ARG A 19 -13.56 -10.61 9.28
N ASN A 20 -13.52 -10.01 8.09
CA ASN A 20 -13.73 -8.56 7.93
C ASN A 20 -15.20 -8.17 8.15
N LYS A 21 -16.14 -9.09 7.91
CA LYS A 21 -17.57 -8.87 8.15
C LYS A 21 -17.92 -8.73 9.62
N VAL A 22 -17.06 -9.19 10.53
CA VAL A 22 -17.31 -9.10 11.98
C VAL A 22 -17.20 -7.65 12.47
N SER A 23 -16.23 -6.89 11.99
CA SER A 23 -15.96 -5.52 12.50
C SER A 23 -15.58 -4.53 11.41
N LEU A 24 -14.58 -4.82 10.58
CA LEU A 24 -13.99 -3.85 9.65
C LEU A 24 -14.99 -3.38 8.58
N ILE A 25 -15.68 -4.30 7.92
CA ILE A 25 -16.68 -3.96 6.89
C ILE A 25 -17.85 -3.15 7.48
N PRO A 26 -18.45 -3.53 8.63
CA PRO A 26 -19.45 -2.70 9.30
C PRO A 26 -18.94 -1.30 9.65
N LEU A 27 -17.73 -1.16 10.17
CA LEU A 27 -17.12 0.14 10.49
C LEU A 27 -16.99 1.03 9.24
N ILE A 28 -16.43 0.47 8.16
CA ILE A 28 -16.27 1.21 6.89
C ILE A 28 -17.63 1.63 6.33
N LYS A 29 -18.61 0.71 6.31
CA LYS A 29 -19.98 1.02 5.85
C LYS A 29 -20.63 2.12 6.69
N ASP A 30 -20.42 2.12 7.99
CA ASP A 30 -20.94 3.17 8.88
C ASP A 30 -20.29 4.53 8.59
N ALA A 31 -18.97 4.56 8.42
CA ALA A 31 -18.25 5.76 8.02
C ALA A 31 -18.73 6.28 6.65
N LEU A 32 -18.87 5.39 5.67
CA LEU A 32 -19.38 5.73 4.34
C LEU A 32 -20.81 6.28 4.38
N ARG A 33 -21.67 5.78 5.27
CA ARG A 33 -23.03 6.26 5.45
C ARG A 33 -23.09 7.63 6.12
N LYS A 34 -22.25 7.86 7.13
CA LYS A 34 -22.24 9.09 7.94
C LYS A 34 -21.47 10.25 7.31
N ARG A 35 -20.67 9.97 6.28
CA ARG A 35 -19.83 11.00 5.64
C ARG A 35 -20.66 12.13 5.02
N LYS A 36 -20.13 13.35 5.15
CA LYS A 36 -20.63 14.51 4.40
C LYS A 36 -20.03 14.58 2.99
N ASN A 37 -18.77 14.19 2.86
CA ASN A 37 -18.01 14.20 1.62
C ASN A 37 -17.61 12.79 1.21
N LYS A 38 -17.22 12.59 -0.06
CA LYS A 38 -16.79 11.30 -0.56
C LYS A 38 -15.49 10.86 0.14
N ILE A 39 -15.49 9.69 0.75
CA ILE A 39 -14.30 9.04 1.31
C ILE A 39 -13.68 8.17 0.23
N LYS A 40 -12.37 8.26 0.06
CA LYS A 40 -11.57 7.35 -0.78
C LYS A 40 -11.03 6.24 0.12
N ILE A 41 -11.17 4.99 -0.31
CA ILE A 41 -10.67 3.82 0.41
C ILE A 41 -9.47 3.26 -0.37
N MET A 42 -8.34 3.13 0.31
CA MET A 42 -7.12 2.53 -0.21
C MET A 42 -6.82 1.24 0.56
N ALA A 43 -6.30 0.23 -0.12
CA ALA A 43 -5.80 -0.99 0.49
C ALA A 43 -4.27 -1.06 0.39
N SER A 44 -3.64 -1.55 1.45
CA SER A 44 -2.19 -1.75 1.51
C SER A 44 -1.91 -3.17 2.05
N PRO A 45 -1.38 -4.10 1.25
CA PRO A 45 -1.08 -5.45 1.72
C PRO A 45 0.21 -5.47 2.52
N TRP A 46 0.21 -6.18 3.64
CA TRP A 46 1.39 -6.36 4.47
C TRP A 46 2.14 -7.67 4.17
N SER A 47 1.42 -8.70 3.74
CA SER A 47 2.03 -9.96 3.31
C SER A 47 1.09 -10.74 2.39
N PRO A 48 1.64 -11.44 1.39
CA PRO A 48 0.94 -12.56 0.76
C PRO A 48 0.62 -13.66 1.78
N PRO A 49 -0.32 -14.58 1.48
CA PRO A 49 -0.50 -15.79 2.26
C PRO A 49 0.81 -16.56 2.46
N ALA A 50 0.98 -17.20 3.61
CA ALA A 50 2.22 -17.88 4.00
C ALA A 50 2.73 -18.86 2.94
N TRP A 51 1.85 -19.63 2.31
CA TRP A 51 2.22 -20.61 1.29
C TRP A 51 2.80 -20.01 0.00
N MET A 52 2.51 -18.74 -0.29
CA MET A 52 3.09 -18.01 -1.44
C MET A 52 4.50 -17.46 -1.14
N LYS A 53 4.97 -17.52 0.10
CA LYS A 53 6.22 -16.89 0.52
C LYS A 53 7.37 -17.88 0.67
N THR A 54 8.59 -17.38 0.45
CA THR A 54 9.83 -18.18 0.57
C THR A 54 10.07 -18.67 2.00
N THR A 55 9.57 -17.96 3.01
CA THR A 55 9.67 -18.35 4.43
C THR A 55 8.57 -19.32 4.87
N GLY A 56 7.46 -19.41 4.13
CA GLY A 56 6.28 -20.16 4.57
C GLY A 56 5.51 -19.52 5.72
N GLU A 57 5.79 -18.24 6.02
CA GLU A 57 5.16 -17.46 7.08
C GLU A 57 4.77 -16.07 6.57
N MET A 58 3.71 -15.47 7.13
CA MET A 58 3.30 -14.11 6.76
C MET A 58 4.19 -13.05 7.37
N ASN A 59 4.70 -13.27 8.57
CA ASN A 59 5.64 -12.42 9.28
C ASN A 59 7.12 -12.70 8.91
N PHE A 60 8.03 -11.94 9.53
CA PHE A 60 9.49 -12.09 9.37
C PHE A 60 10.04 -11.88 7.96
N GLY A 61 9.41 -11.03 7.17
CA GLY A 61 9.87 -10.72 5.81
C GLY A 61 9.66 -11.89 4.85
N GLY A 62 10.73 -12.36 4.21
CA GLY A 62 10.65 -13.31 3.10
C GLY A 62 10.20 -12.63 1.81
N ARG A 63 10.09 -13.38 0.73
CA ARG A 63 9.74 -12.88 -0.59
C ARG A 63 8.60 -13.67 -1.19
N LEU A 64 7.84 -13.04 -2.08
CA LEU A 64 6.89 -13.73 -2.93
C LEU A 64 7.65 -14.71 -3.85
N LYS A 65 7.24 -15.97 -3.88
CA LYS A 65 7.81 -16.95 -4.81
C LYS A 65 7.36 -16.63 -6.24
N ASP A 66 8.27 -16.85 -7.20
CA ASP A 66 8.05 -16.48 -8.61
C ASP A 66 6.81 -17.17 -9.20
N GLU A 67 6.59 -18.43 -8.89
CA GLU A 67 5.46 -19.23 -9.37
C GLU A 67 4.10 -18.71 -8.89
N TYR A 68 4.06 -17.85 -7.87
CA TYR A 68 2.81 -17.30 -7.32
C TYR A 68 2.54 -15.83 -7.69
N ARG A 69 3.39 -15.19 -8.50
CA ARG A 69 3.22 -13.79 -8.87
C ARG A 69 1.88 -13.49 -9.56
N ASP A 70 1.47 -14.32 -10.50
CA ASP A 70 0.16 -14.15 -11.17
C ASP A 70 -1.01 -14.42 -10.23
N ILE A 71 -0.87 -15.40 -9.35
CA ILE A 71 -1.89 -15.72 -8.34
C ILE A 71 -2.02 -14.58 -7.36
N TRP A 72 -0.91 -14.01 -6.91
CA TRP A 72 -0.91 -12.86 -6.01
C TRP A 72 -1.51 -11.63 -6.69
N ALA A 73 -1.20 -11.35 -7.94
CA ALA A 73 -1.84 -10.29 -8.72
C ALA A 73 -3.37 -10.48 -8.84
N ASN A 74 -3.83 -11.70 -9.08
CA ASN A 74 -5.26 -12.02 -9.09
C ASN A 74 -5.91 -11.88 -7.70
N TYR A 75 -5.17 -12.10 -6.64
CA TYR A 75 -5.66 -11.90 -5.27
C TYR A 75 -6.07 -10.43 -5.03
N TYR A 76 -5.29 -9.45 -5.53
CA TYR A 76 -5.67 -8.03 -5.46
C TYR A 76 -6.98 -7.77 -6.17
N CYS A 77 -7.16 -8.34 -7.36
CA CYS A 77 -8.40 -8.19 -8.11
C CYS A 77 -9.59 -8.76 -7.34
N LYS A 78 -9.46 -9.98 -6.80
CA LYS A 78 -10.50 -10.59 -5.96
C LYS A 78 -10.80 -9.78 -4.71
N PHE A 79 -9.78 -9.25 -4.04
CA PHE A 79 -9.96 -8.40 -2.87
C PHE A 79 -10.82 -7.17 -3.22
N ILE A 80 -10.45 -6.45 -4.28
CA ILE A 80 -11.20 -5.28 -4.74
C ILE A 80 -12.65 -5.65 -5.06
N GLU A 81 -12.86 -6.69 -5.88
CA GLU A 81 -14.19 -7.14 -6.27
C GLU A 81 -15.07 -7.52 -5.08
N HIS A 82 -14.53 -8.22 -4.08
CA HIS A 82 -15.27 -8.64 -2.91
C HIS A 82 -15.65 -7.45 -2.02
N TYR A 83 -14.76 -6.49 -1.83
CA TYR A 83 -15.07 -5.25 -1.10
C TYR A 83 -16.11 -4.41 -1.85
N GLU A 84 -16.03 -4.31 -3.17
CA GLU A 84 -17.03 -3.60 -3.97
C GLU A 84 -18.40 -4.28 -3.96
N LYS A 85 -18.44 -5.61 -3.95
CA LYS A 85 -19.70 -6.38 -3.73
C LYS A 85 -20.31 -6.11 -2.35
N GLU A 86 -19.50 -5.81 -1.35
CA GLU A 86 -19.96 -5.34 -0.04
C GLU A 86 -20.37 -3.86 -0.02
N GLY A 87 -20.32 -3.16 -1.15
CA GLY A 87 -20.69 -1.74 -1.26
C GLY A 87 -19.59 -0.78 -0.79
N ILE A 88 -18.36 -1.24 -0.71
CA ILE A 88 -17.17 -0.46 -0.33
C ILE A 88 -16.35 -0.18 -1.58
N PRO A 89 -16.45 1.01 -2.21
CA PRO A 89 -15.74 1.31 -3.44
C PRO A 89 -14.24 1.52 -3.13
N MET A 90 -13.40 0.67 -3.71
CA MET A 90 -11.96 0.79 -3.61
C MET A 90 -11.45 1.86 -4.58
N TRP A 91 -10.75 2.87 -4.06
CA TRP A 91 -10.17 3.95 -4.86
C TRP A 91 -8.79 3.57 -5.38
N GLY A 92 -7.96 2.94 -4.54
CA GLY A 92 -6.59 2.61 -4.87
C GLY A 92 -6.02 1.51 -3.99
N LEU A 93 -4.78 1.14 -4.29
CA LEU A 93 -4.03 0.12 -3.56
C LEU A 93 -2.54 0.41 -3.66
N SER A 94 -1.77 0.02 -2.65
CA SER A 94 -0.32 -0.05 -2.77
C SER A 94 0.13 -1.45 -3.21
N VAL A 95 1.33 -1.53 -3.80
CA VAL A 95 1.92 -2.81 -4.20
C VAL A 95 2.28 -3.64 -2.98
N GLN A 96 2.92 -3.01 -1.98
CA GLN A 96 3.33 -3.66 -0.74
C GLN A 96 3.59 -2.60 0.32
N ASN A 97 3.06 -2.79 1.51
CA ASN A 97 3.45 -1.99 2.68
C ASN A 97 4.88 -2.32 3.07
N GLU A 98 5.72 -1.30 3.22
CA GLU A 98 7.10 -1.39 3.72
C GLU A 98 7.95 -2.50 3.10
N PRO A 99 8.19 -2.47 1.77
CA PRO A 99 8.82 -3.58 1.05
C PRO A 99 10.29 -3.85 1.42
N GLU A 100 10.93 -3.04 2.25
CA GLU A 100 12.28 -3.30 2.78
C GLU A 100 12.28 -3.69 4.26
N ALA A 101 11.12 -3.69 4.92
CA ALA A 101 11.03 -3.98 6.33
C ALA A 101 10.80 -5.48 6.60
N LYS A 102 11.77 -6.10 7.28
CA LYS A 102 11.60 -7.43 7.88
C LYS A 102 11.08 -7.28 9.30
N GLN A 103 9.79 -7.47 9.47
CA GLN A 103 9.11 -7.24 10.75
C GLN A 103 8.70 -8.53 11.45
N THR A 104 8.48 -8.45 12.76
CA THR A 104 7.91 -9.55 13.56
C THR A 104 6.41 -9.78 13.31
N TRP A 105 5.78 -8.85 12.62
CA TRP A 105 4.42 -8.93 12.11
C TRP A 105 4.42 -9.21 10.59
N ASP A 106 3.24 -9.24 9.99
CA ASP A 106 3.05 -9.47 8.56
C ASP A 106 3.93 -8.52 7.75
N SER A 107 4.83 -9.05 6.91
CA SER A 107 5.77 -8.27 6.09
C SER A 107 6.27 -9.11 4.91
N CYS A 108 6.60 -8.46 3.80
CA CYS A 108 7.14 -9.10 2.61
C CYS A 108 8.12 -8.18 1.91
N LEU A 109 9.28 -8.72 1.55
CA LEU A 109 10.37 -7.96 0.95
C LEU A 109 10.26 -7.93 -0.58
N TYR A 110 10.49 -6.75 -1.15
CA TYR A 110 10.69 -6.54 -2.59
C TYR A 110 11.90 -5.64 -2.79
N THR A 111 12.78 -5.97 -3.72
CA THR A 111 13.70 -4.96 -4.27
C THR A 111 12.93 -4.00 -5.17
N ALA A 112 13.55 -2.89 -5.57
CA ALA A 112 12.94 -1.95 -6.49
C ALA A 112 12.63 -2.60 -7.85
N GLU A 113 13.52 -3.48 -8.31
CA GLU A 113 13.36 -4.24 -9.55
C GLU A 113 12.25 -5.28 -9.44
N GLU A 114 12.16 -5.99 -8.31
CA GLU A 114 11.07 -6.96 -8.07
C GLU A 114 9.71 -6.26 -8.04
N GLU A 115 9.61 -5.09 -7.42
CA GLU A 115 8.40 -4.27 -7.42
C GLU A 115 8.03 -3.80 -8.83
N ARG A 116 9.02 -3.24 -9.58
CA ARG A 116 8.85 -2.86 -10.98
C ARG A 116 8.33 -4.02 -11.83
N ASP A 117 8.99 -5.17 -11.74
CA ASP A 117 8.69 -6.33 -12.57
C ASP A 117 7.33 -6.94 -12.20
N PHE A 118 6.96 -6.92 -10.92
CA PHE A 118 5.65 -7.35 -10.47
C PHE A 118 4.54 -6.41 -10.99
N VAL A 119 4.73 -5.10 -10.93
CA VAL A 119 3.80 -4.11 -11.49
C VAL A 119 3.66 -4.30 -12.98
N LYS A 120 4.78 -4.39 -13.70
CA LYS A 120 4.83 -4.45 -15.16
C LYS A 120 4.22 -5.72 -15.74
N ASN A 121 4.61 -6.87 -15.18
CA ASN A 121 4.35 -8.18 -15.80
C ASN A 121 3.15 -8.91 -15.21
N HIS A 122 2.71 -8.56 -14.00
CA HIS A 122 1.69 -9.31 -13.26
C HIS A 122 0.52 -8.41 -12.80
N LEU A 123 0.76 -7.47 -11.89
CA LEU A 123 -0.32 -6.71 -11.24
C LEU A 123 -1.04 -5.77 -12.23
N GLY A 124 -0.29 -4.97 -12.99
CA GLY A 124 -0.85 -4.06 -13.99
C GLY A 124 -1.72 -4.77 -15.02
N PRO A 125 -1.20 -5.81 -15.69
CA PRO A 125 -1.98 -6.63 -16.63
C PRO A 125 -3.20 -7.31 -15.99
N SER A 126 -3.08 -7.78 -14.74
CA SER A 126 -4.22 -8.37 -14.02
C SER A 126 -5.32 -7.34 -13.75
N LEU A 127 -4.97 -6.12 -13.34
CA LEU A 127 -5.94 -5.04 -13.15
C LEU A 127 -6.64 -4.67 -14.48
N GLU A 128 -5.91 -4.59 -15.58
CA GLU A 128 -6.50 -4.36 -16.91
C GLU A 128 -7.47 -5.46 -17.31
N LYS A 129 -7.05 -6.72 -17.21
CA LYS A 129 -7.86 -7.89 -17.57
C LYS A 129 -9.17 -7.96 -16.77
N ASN A 130 -9.16 -7.51 -15.53
CA ASN A 130 -10.33 -7.51 -14.64
C ASN A 130 -11.13 -6.19 -14.67
N ASN A 131 -10.87 -5.27 -15.63
CA ASN A 131 -11.52 -3.97 -15.75
C ASN A 131 -11.33 -3.06 -14.51
N LEU A 132 -10.18 -3.15 -13.85
CA LEU A 132 -9.80 -2.41 -12.65
C LEU A 132 -8.73 -1.33 -12.93
N SER A 133 -8.46 -0.98 -14.20
CA SER A 133 -7.45 0.03 -14.59
C SER A 133 -7.72 1.44 -14.05
N ASN A 134 -8.93 1.70 -13.57
CA ASN A 134 -9.29 2.95 -12.92
C ASN A 134 -8.79 3.08 -11.47
N LYS A 135 -8.33 1.97 -10.86
CA LYS A 135 -7.78 1.96 -9.51
C LYS A 135 -6.40 2.63 -9.47
N LYS A 136 -6.15 3.38 -8.42
CA LYS A 136 -4.90 4.12 -8.25
C LYS A 136 -3.84 3.20 -7.66
N LEU A 137 -2.90 2.75 -8.48
CA LEU A 137 -1.79 1.92 -8.03
C LEU A 137 -0.67 2.79 -7.47
N ILE A 138 -0.25 2.51 -6.25
CA ILE A 138 0.76 3.24 -5.50
C ILE A 138 1.95 2.30 -5.28
N ILE A 139 3.14 2.79 -5.59
CA ILE A 139 4.41 2.08 -5.38
C ILE A 139 5.09 2.57 -4.10
N TRP A 140 6.10 1.83 -3.66
CA TRP A 140 6.97 2.09 -2.51
C TRP A 140 6.24 1.91 -1.18
N ASP A 141 5.40 2.85 -0.77
CA ASP A 141 4.64 2.74 0.48
C ASP A 141 5.55 2.47 1.71
N HIS A 142 6.66 3.22 1.81
CA HIS A 142 7.68 3.11 2.86
C HIS A 142 8.39 4.45 3.07
N ASN A 143 9.48 4.50 3.84
CA ASN A 143 10.11 5.72 4.33
C ASN A 143 10.67 6.65 3.23
N ARG A 144 10.71 7.97 3.54
CA ARG A 144 11.19 9.03 2.63
C ARG A 144 12.67 8.91 2.25
N ASP A 145 13.50 8.24 3.06
CA ASP A 145 14.97 8.23 2.96
C ASP A 145 15.47 7.76 1.58
N ILE A 146 14.96 6.67 1.06
CA ILE A 146 15.36 6.11 -0.24
C ILE A 146 14.26 6.14 -1.31
N MET A 147 13.18 6.90 -1.08
CA MET A 147 12.03 6.95 -2.00
C MET A 147 12.40 7.38 -3.43
N VAL A 148 13.43 8.21 -3.59
CA VAL A 148 13.88 8.69 -4.92
C VAL A 148 14.41 7.53 -5.76
N GLU A 149 15.27 6.70 -5.18
CA GLU A 149 15.85 5.53 -5.84
C GLU A 149 14.76 4.51 -6.22
N ARG A 150 13.85 4.26 -5.28
CA ARG A 150 12.72 3.33 -5.47
C ARG A 150 11.78 3.81 -6.58
N ALA A 151 11.35 5.07 -6.52
CA ALA A 151 10.51 5.67 -7.54
C ALA A 151 11.20 5.67 -8.91
N ARG A 152 12.48 6.04 -8.98
CA ARG A 152 13.25 6.07 -10.21
C ARG A 152 13.33 4.69 -10.87
N THR A 153 13.60 3.63 -10.10
CA THR A 153 13.69 2.26 -10.64
C THR A 153 12.37 1.82 -11.29
N VAL A 154 11.25 2.13 -10.67
CA VAL A 154 9.92 1.71 -11.19
C VAL A 154 9.43 2.64 -12.30
N LEU A 155 9.51 3.98 -12.09
CA LEU A 155 8.88 4.95 -12.98
C LEU A 155 9.70 5.26 -14.23
N SER A 156 11.01 4.95 -14.25
CA SER A 156 11.82 5.07 -15.48
C SER A 156 11.57 3.94 -16.47
N ASP A 157 10.90 2.85 -16.08
CA ASP A 157 10.41 1.84 -17.00
C ASP A 157 8.99 2.22 -17.46
N PRO A 158 8.79 2.66 -18.75
CA PRO A 158 7.49 3.13 -19.21
C PRO A 158 6.40 2.04 -19.16
N GLU A 159 6.79 0.77 -19.30
CA GLU A 159 5.85 -0.36 -19.22
C GLU A 159 5.36 -0.64 -17.79
N ALA A 160 6.12 -0.27 -16.77
CA ALA A 160 5.66 -0.27 -15.39
C ALA A 160 4.92 1.03 -15.05
N ALA A 161 5.52 2.17 -15.42
CA ALA A 161 5.02 3.50 -15.09
C ALA A 161 3.59 3.77 -15.59
N LYS A 162 3.18 3.18 -16.72
CA LYS A 162 1.81 3.33 -17.26
C LYS A 162 0.72 2.86 -16.31
N TYR A 163 1.02 1.91 -15.40
CA TYR A 163 0.08 1.39 -14.40
C TYR A 163 0.08 2.20 -13.10
N VAL A 164 1.16 2.94 -12.84
CA VAL A 164 1.39 3.61 -11.56
C VAL A 164 0.75 4.99 -11.54
N TRP A 165 -0.09 5.24 -10.54
CA TRP A 165 -0.66 6.54 -10.26
C TRP A 165 0.30 7.45 -9.48
N GLY A 166 1.06 6.88 -8.54
CA GLY A 166 1.95 7.68 -7.69
C GLY A 166 2.79 6.86 -6.72
N THR A 167 3.56 7.58 -5.91
CA THR A 167 4.45 7.03 -4.89
C THR A 167 3.89 7.32 -3.49
N GLY A 168 3.69 6.28 -2.70
CA GLY A 168 3.36 6.37 -1.29
C GLY A 168 4.61 6.46 -0.42
N PHE A 169 4.53 7.15 0.73
CA PHE A 169 5.67 7.23 1.63
C PHE A 169 5.28 7.40 3.11
N HIS A 170 6.23 7.04 4.00
CA HIS A 170 6.16 7.07 5.46
C HIS A 170 7.26 7.97 6.05
N TRP A 171 7.29 8.14 7.37
CA TRP A 171 8.18 9.06 8.07
C TRP A 171 9.19 8.45 9.05
N TYR A 172 9.25 7.13 9.18
CA TYR A 172 9.97 6.48 10.29
C TYR A 172 11.51 6.54 10.21
N CYS A 173 12.08 6.85 9.04
CA CYS A 173 13.52 6.99 8.82
C CYS A 173 13.97 8.46 8.67
N GLY A 174 13.35 9.39 9.38
CA GLY A 174 13.69 10.80 9.35
C GLY A 174 12.92 11.63 8.33
N ASP A 175 13.21 12.92 8.31
CA ASP A 175 12.39 13.90 7.61
C ASP A 175 12.54 13.86 6.09
N HIS A 176 13.75 13.81 5.59
CA HIS A 176 14.09 13.68 4.14
C HIS A 176 13.12 14.37 3.16
N PHE A 177 12.53 15.51 3.54
CA PHE A 177 11.52 16.23 2.76
C PHE A 177 11.97 16.58 1.34
N ASP A 178 13.28 16.81 1.15
CA ASP A 178 13.84 17.09 -0.17
C ASP A 178 13.69 15.92 -1.13
N ASN A 179 13.58 14.68 -0.63
CA ASN A 179 13.35 13.51 -1.48
C ASN A 179 11.94 13.51 -2.05
N VAL A 180 10.96 14.02 -1.30
CA VAL A 180 9.58 14.20 -1.78
C VAL A 180 9.56 15.16 -2.98
N GLN A 181 10.25 16.31 -2.85
CA GLN A 181 10.39 17.27 -3.94
C GLN A 181 11.10 16.66 -5.15
N LYS A 182 12.21 15.93 -4.95
CA LYS A 182 12.97 15.30 -6.05
C LYS A 182 12.13 14.31 -6.85
N VAL A 183 11.30 13.48 -6.18
CA VAL A 183 10.42 12.53 -6.89
C VAL A 183 9.41 13.29 -7.74
N HIS A 184 8.83 14.38 -7.24
CA HIS A 184 7.94 15.22 -8.04
C HIS A 184 8.66 15.83 -9.25
N ASP A 185 9.85 16.39 -9.06
CA ASP A 185 10.59 17.06 -10.12
C ASP A 185 11.01 16.08 -11.25
N GLU A 186 11.31 14.84 -10.91
CA GLU A 186 11.66 13.79 -11.87
C GLU A 186 10.42 13.18 -12.57
N PHE A 187 9.29 13.09 -11.86
CA PHE A 187 8.07 12.45 -12.34
C PHE A 187 6.82 13.33 -12.07
N PRO A 188 6.72 14.51 -12.69
CA PRO A 188 5.69 15.50 -12.35
C PRO A 188 4.26 15.09 -12.72
N ASP A 189 4.10 14.07 -13.55
CA ASP A 189 2.81 13.44 -13.89
C ASP A 189 2.32 12.42 -12.84
N LYS A 190 3.19 12.02 -11.90
CA LYS A 190 2.88 11.08 -10.84
C LYS A 190 2.54 11.81 -9.54
N GLN A 191 1.62 11.24 -8.80
CA GLN A 191 1.20 11.83 -7.54
C GLN A 191 2.07 11.35 -6.38
N LEU A 192 2.11 12.14 -5.31
CA LEU A 192 2.75 11.80 -4.05
C LEU A 192 1.69 11.73 -2.96
N ILE A 193 1.77 10.71 -2.12
CA ILE A 193 0.83 10.53 -1.02
C ILE A 193 1.57 10.02 0.23
N PHE A 194 1.37 10.70 1.36
CA PHE A 194 1.81 10.18 2.65
C PHE A 194 0.83 9.10 3.09
N THR A 195 1.29 7.86 3.17
CA THR A 195 0.42 6.69 3.34
C THR A 195 0.40 6.16 4.76
N GLU A 196 1.41 6.47 5.58
CA GLU A 196 1.45 6.04 6.97
C GLU A 196 2.37 6.89 7.83
N GLY A 197 1.94 7.16 9.06
CA GLY A 197 2.76 7.70 10.12
C GLY A 197 2.04 7.63 11.45
N CYS A 198 2.76 7.29 12.51
CA CYS A 198 2.27 7.37 13.87
C CYS A 198 3.37 7.76 14.83
N GLN A 199 2.99 8.21 16.03
CA GLN A 199 3.94 8.40 17.11
C GLN A 199 4.32 7.04 17.70
N GLU A 200 5.60 6.71 17.56
CA GLU A 200 6.20 5.52 18.17
C GLU A 200 6.55 5.75 19.65
N GLY A 201 6.63 4.69 20.43
CA GLY A 201 7.05 4.72 21.83
C GLY A 201 5.94 5.10 22.84
N GLY A 202 4.68 5.09 22.40
CA GLY A 202 3.52 5.32 23.26
C GLY A 202 2.87 6.71 23.10
N PRO A 203 1.75 6.96 23.79
CA PRO A 203 0.89 8.11 23.51
C PRO A 203 1.43 9.46 23.98
N HIS A 204 2.34 9.52 24.96
CA HIS A 204 2.95 10.76 25.51
C HIS A 204 1.96 11.93 25.61
N ILE A 205 0.81 11.71 26.23
CA ILE A 205 -0.30 12.69 26.32
C ILE A 205 0.20 14.02 26.89
N GLY A 206 -0.08 15.13 26.19
CA GLY A 206 0.33 16.46 26.61
C GLY A 206 1.71 16.89 26.10
N SER A 207 2.45 16.04 25.38
CA SER A 207 3.70 16.45 24.75
C SER A 207 3.44 17.36 23.55
N TRP A 208 3.84 18.63 23.66
CA TRP A 208 3.72 19.59 22.57
C TRP A 208 4.65 19.27 21.39
N ASP A 209 5.86 18.76 21.68
CA ASP A 209 6.87 18.41 20.68
C ASP A 209 6.33 17.38 19.65
N LEU A 210 5.46 16.46 20.08
CA LEU A 210 4.84 15.50 19.17
C LEU A 210 3.80 16.16 18.25
N GLY A 211 3.07 17.14 18.75
CA GLY A 211 2.19 17.97 17.92
C GLY A 211 2.98 18.75 16.86
N GLU A 212 4.13 19.32 17.25
CA GLU A 212 5.04 20.02 16.33
C GLU A 212 5.64 19.07 15.28
N ARG A 213 5.99 17.83 15.65
CA ARG A 213 6.44 16.81 14.70
C ARG A 213 5.39 16.55 13.62
N TYR A 214 4.14 16.33 14.00
CA TYR A 214 3.02 16.15 13.07
C TYR A 214 2.82 17.38 12.19
N ALA A 215 2.75 18.56 12.77
CA ALA A 215 2.57 19.81 12.04
C ALA A 215 3.71 20.05 11.03
N THR A 216 4.96 19.84 11.44
CA THR A 216 6.14 19.96 10.58
C THR A 216 6.07 18.99 9.41
N SER A 217 5.75 17.74 9.67
CA SER A 217 5.63 16.71 8.64
C SER A 217 4.52 17.04 7.63
N ILE A 218 3.32 17.30 8.10
CA ILE A 218 2.16 17.64 7.25
C ILE A 218 2.45 18.87 6.38
N ILE A 219 2.96 19.96 6.99
CA ILE A 219 3.23 21.22 6.28
C ILE A 219 4.31 21.01 5.21
N ASN A 220 5.41 20.33 5.56
CA ASN A 220 6.49 20.08 4.60
C ASN A 220 6.06 19.18 3.45
N ASP A 221 5.33 18.10 3.71
CA ASP A 221 4.84 17.20 2.68
C ASP A 221 3.84 17.90 1.74
N LEU A 222 2.84 18.61 2.28
CA LEU A 222 1.85 19.31 1.47
C LEU A 222 2.47 20.44 0.63
N ASN A 223 3.51 21.11 1.13
CA ASN A 223 4.26 22.11 0.36
C ASN A 223 5.16 21.49 -0.72
N ARG A 224 5.31 20.15 -0.75
CA ARG A 224 6.08 19.38 -1.71
C ARG A 224 5.21 18.42 -2.53
N TRP A 225 4.07 18.93 -2.99
CA TRP A 225 3.18 18.24 -3.93
C TRP A 225 2.46 16.98 -3.40
N THR A 226 2.53 16.71 -2.11
CA THR A 226 1.77 15.59 -1.52
C THR A 226 0.27 15.92 -1.54
N VAL A 227 -0.53 15.03 -2.13
CA VAL A 227 -1.96 15.27 -2.39
C VAL A 227 -2.87 14.80 -1.27
N ALA A 228 -2.37 13.95 -0.35
CA ALA A 228 -3.08 13.50 0.85
C ALA A 228 -2.10 13.02 1.90
N TRP A 229 -2.56 13.01 3.15
CA TRP A 229 -1.80 12.56 4.31
C TRP A 229 -2.66 11.61 5.14
N ILE A 230 -2.18 10.38 5.41
CA ILE A 230 -2.90 9.32 6.10
C ILE A 230 -2.13 8.96 7.37
N ASP A 231 -2.80 8.99 8.50
CA ASP A 231 -2.24 8.62 9.78
C ASP A 231 -2.46 7.14 10.11
N TRP A 232 -1.59 6.57 10.91
CA TRP A 232 -1.68 5.24 11.47
C TRP A 232 -1.85 5.33 12.98
N ASN A 233 -2.91 4.85 13.56
CA ASN A 233 -4.15 4.37 12.96
C ASN A 233 -5.36 4.93 13.72
N LEU A 234 -6.54 4.76 13.17
CA LEU A 234 -7.76 5.34 13.73
C LEU A 234 -8.26 4.61 14.99
N ILE A 235 -8.00 3.31 15.11
CA ILE A 235 -8.44 2.41 16.19
C ILE A 235 -7.37 1.38 16.52
#